data_d2c6813989e703360a7ec4c9fbb3a6ff
#
_entry.id   d2c6813989e703360a7ec4c9fbb3a6ff
#
_cell.length_a   1.000
_cell.length_b   1.000
_cell.length_c   1.000
_cell.angle_alpha   90.00
_cell.angle_beta   90.00
_cell.angle_gamma   90.00
#
_symmetry.space_group_name_H-M   'P 1'
#
loop_
_entity.id
_entity.type
_entity.pdbx_description
1 polymer ?
#
loop_
_entity_poly.entity_id
_entity_poly.type
_entity_poly.pdbx_seq_one_letter_code
_entity_poly.pdbx_strand_id
1 'polypeptide(L)'
;MKKINSILMLLAALIILIPTNACAQRVKFSNSSIVPAAEGAVKVRKDKNNNYLIKVNIDNLAAPERLTPPRQVYVLWMITEDNMPKNIGKIKVATKFLSSKLKASFETVSSIKPMRIFITAENDASVQYTDYEVILTTNNF
;
A
#
# COMPACT_ATOMS: atom_id res chain seq x y z
N MET A 1 15.66 -44.07 30.96
CA MET A 1 15.25 -43.97 29.57
C MET A 1 13.91 -43.23 29.41
N LYS A 2 12.83 -43.45 30.20
CA LYS A 2 11.53 -42.74 30.06
C LYS A 2 11.57 -41.22 30.26
N LYS A 3 12.44 -40.70 31.16
CA LYS A 3 12.58 -39.24 31.42
C LYS A 3 13.23 -38.48 30.28
N ILE A 4 14.16 -39.07 29.55
CA ILE A 4 14.84 -38.46 28.41
C ILE A 4 13.85 -38.27 27.24
N ASN A 5 12.99 -39.25 26.99
CA ASN A 5 11.95 -39.15 25.94
C ASN A 5 10.91 -38.07 26.25
N SER A 6 10.59 -37.83 27.54
CA SER A 6 9.65 -36.77 27.94
C SER A 6 10.22 -35.37 27.73
N ILE A 7 11.52 -35.18 28.01
CA ILE A 7 12.22 -33.90 27.77
C ILE A 7 12.38 -33.63 26.27
N LEU A 8 12.69 -34.66 25.49
CA LEU A 8 12.77 -34.56 24.03
C LEU A 8 11.41 -34.17 23.41
N MET A 9 10.29 -34.74 23.89
CA MET A 9 8.95 -34.37 23.45
C MET A 9 8.58 -32.93 23.84
N LEU A 10 8.97 -32.45 25.02
CA LEU A 10 8.76 -31.09 25.46
C LEU A 10 9.57 -30.09 24.62
N LEU A 11 10.80 -30.42 24.26
CA LEU A 11 11.63 -29.59 23.36
C LEU A 11 11.07 -29.56 21.96
N ALA A 12 10.57 -30.67 21.41
CA ALA A 12 9.94 -30.74 20.10
C ALA A 12 8.63 -29.91 20.03
N ALA A 13 7.84 -29.92 21.12
CA ALA A 13 6.62 -29.09 21.22
C ALA A 13 6.91 -27.59 21.28
N LEU A 14 8.05 -27.18 21.84
CA LEU A 14 8.44 -25.77 21.94
C LEU A 14 8.85 -25.18 20.58
N ILE A 15 9.37 -25.98 19.65
CA ILE A 15 9.81 -25.55 18.33
C ILE A 15 8.62 -25.24 17.41
N ILE A 16 7.44 -25.83 17.64
CA ILE A 16 6.22 -25.64 16.83
C ILE A 16 5.55 -24.28 17.13
N LEU A 17 5.91 -23.60 18.21
CA LEU A 17 5.33 -22.32 18.64
C LEU A 17 6.04 -21.07 18.07
N ILE A 18 7.00 -21.22 17.15
CA ILE A 18 7.63 -20.06 16.52
C ILE A 18 6.63 -19.44 15.53
N PRO A 19 6.06 -18.26 15.83
CA PRO A 19 5.18 -17.60 14.88
C PRO A 19 5.99 -17.22 13.63
N THR A 20 5.63 -17.77 12.49
CA THR A 20 6.17 -17.32 11.21
C THR A 20 5.62 -15.92 10.94
N ASN A 21 6.36 -14.90 11.36
CA ASN A 21 6.04 -13.52 11.04
C ASN A 21 6.14 -13.37 9.53
N ALA A 22 5.02 -13.25 8.85
CA ALA A 22 4.98 -12.83 7.45
C ALA A 22 5.63 -11.44 7.37
N CYS A 23 6.83 -11.38 6.77
CA CYS A 23 7.60 -10.15 6.65
C CYS A 23 6.77 -9.14 5.83
N ALA A 24 6.37 -8.04 6.46
CA ALA A 24 5.69 -6.95 5.78
C ALA A 24 6.73 -6.06 5.11
N GLN A 25 6.71 -5.97 3.80
CA GLN A 25 7.54 -5.03 3.06
C GLN A 25 6.92 -3.64 3.11
N ARG A 26 7.72 -2.62 3.46
CA ARG A 26 7.32 -1.22 3.49
C ARG A 26 8.21 -0.40 2.57
N VAL A 27 7.61 0.28 1.59
CA VAL A 27 8.28 1.14 0.63
C VAL A 27 7.70 2.55 0.74
N LYS A 28 8.55 3.57 0.79
CA LYS A 28 8.14 4.98 0.77
C LYS A 28 7.83 5.41 -0.65
N PHE A 29 6.91 6.38 -0.77
CA PHE A 29 6.76 7.12 -2.01
C PHE A 29 7.97 8.03 -2.25
N SER A 30 8.33 8.22 -3.52
CA SER A 30 9.28 9.24 -3.94
C SER A 30 8.66 10.62 -3.80
N ASN A 31 9.51 11.65 -3.68
CA ASN A 31 9.02 13.03 -3.59
C ASN A 31 8.23 13.41 -4.84
N SER A 32 7.12 14.10 -4.64
CA SER A 32 6.27 14.61 -5.71
C SER A 32 6.73 15.98 -6.17
N SER A 33 6.78 16.20 -7.49
CA SER A 33 6.96 17.54 -8.07
C SER A 33 5.68 18.37 -8.01
N ILE A 34 4.51 17.71 -8.02
CA ILE A 34 3.20 18.35 -8.07
C ILE A 34 2.68 18.67 -6.67
N VAL A 35 2.89 17.77 -5.70
CA VAL A 35 2.49 17.94 -4.32
C VAL A 35 3.71 17.70 -3.41
N PRO A 36 4.67 18.64 -3.34
CA PRO A 36 5.96 18.41 -2.67
C PRO A 36 5.85 18.10 -1.18
N ALA A 37 4.75 18.52 -0.53
CA ALA A 37 4.50 18.25 0.89
C ALA A 37 3.95 16.84 1.15
N ALA A 38 3.52 16.12 0.12
CA ALA A 38 2.94 14.79 0.28
C ALA A 38 4.02 13.77 0.62
N GLU A 39 3.83 13.07 1.74
CA GLU A 39 4.71 12.02 2.21
C GLU A 39 3.90 10.78 2.54
N GLY A 40 4.42 9.61 2.23
CA GLY A 40 3.70 8.39 2.53
C GLY A 40 4.48 7.12 2.29
N ALA A 41 3.80 6.01 2.58
CA ALA A 41 4.37 4.69 2.34
C ALA A 41 3.27 3.66 2.04
N VAL A 42 3.68 2.65 1.31
CA VAL A 42 2.92 1.43 1.05
C VAL A 42 3.49 0.29 1.89
N LYS A 43 2.61 -0.43 2.56
CA LYS A 43 2.94 -1.70 3.21
C LYS A 43 2.27 -2.84 2.43
N VAL A 44 3.06 -3.81 2.05
CA VAL A 44 2.58 -5.04 1.41
C VAL A 44 2.88 -6.21 2.33
N ARG A 45 1.87 -7.01 2.62
CA ARG A 45 1.97 -8.21 3.43
C ARG A 45 1.23 -9.36 2.77
N LYS A 46 1.85 -10.53 2.70
CA LYS A 46 1.20 -11.74 2.26
C LYS A 46 0.29 -12.29 3.36
N ASP A 47 -0.93 -12.65 3.04
CA ASP A 47 -1.87 -13.28 3.96
C ASP A 47 -1.74 -14.82 3.95
N LYS A 48 -2.54 -15.51 4.76
CA LYS A 48 -2.56 -16.98 4.85
C LYS A 48 -3.03 -17.66 3.57
N ASN A 49 -3.76 -16.95 2.71
CA ASN A 49 -4.30 -17.45 1.44
C ASN A 49 -3.39 -17.08 0.25
N ASN A 50 -2.15 -16.65 0.52
CA ASN A 50 -1.21 -16.16 -0.47
C ASN A 50 -1.63 -14.87 -1.21
N ASN A 51 -2.64 -14.15 -0.73
CA ASN A 51 -2.98 -12.83 -1.25
C ASN A 51 -2.08 -11.75 -0.64
N TYR A 52 -2.04 -10.61 -1.31
CA TYR A 52 -1.26 -9.45 -0.89
C TYR A 52 -2.18 -8.37 -0.32
N LEU A 53 -2.09 -8.15 0.99
CA LEU A 53 -2.73 -7.02 1.65
C LEU A 53 -1.88 -5.77 1.41
N ILE A 54 -2.45 -4.81 0.72
CA ILE A 54 -1.82 -3.54 0.35
C ILE A 54 -2.44 -2.44 1.20
N LYS A 55 -1.61 -1.77 2.02
CA LYS A 55 -2.02 -0.61 2.83
C LYS A 55 -1.22 0.61 2.43
N VAL A 56 -1.91 1.68 2.08
CA VAL A 56 -1.33 2.96 1.70
C VAL A 56 -1.71 4.01 2.74
N ASN A 57 -0.74 4.77 3.21
CA ASN A 57 -0.95 5.93 4.07
C ASN A 57 -0.13 7.09 3.54
N ILE A 58 -0.78 8.24 3.39
CA ILE A 58 -0.17 9.47 2.87
C ILE A 58 -0.59 10.62 3.77
N ASP A 59 0.38 11.41 4.18
CA ASP A 59 0.20 12.66 4.88
C ASP A 59 0.39 13.84 3.91
N ASN A 60 -0.28 14.95 4.17
CA ASN A 60 -0.16 16.21 3.44
C ASN A 60 -0.49 16.12 1.94
N LEU A 61 -1.32 15.15 1.53
CA LEU A 61 -1.80 15.05 0.16
C LEU A 61 -2.86 16.15 -0.05
N ALA A 62 -2.59 17.10 -0.94
CA ALA A 62 -3.53 18.16 -1.28
C ALA A 62 -4.86 17.58 -1.78
N ALA A 63 -5.97 18.28 -1.58
CA ALA A 63 -7.23 17.89 -2.18
C ALA A 63 -7.12 17.99 -3.72
N PRO A 64 -7.65 17.02 -4.50
CA PRO A 64 -7.45 16.98 -5.94
C PRO A 64 -8.01 18.21 -6.67
N GLU A 65 -9.03 18.86 -6.11
CA GLU A 65 -9.61 20.09 -6.63
C GLU A 65 -8.67 21.32 -6.53
N ARG A 66 -7.62 21.21 -5.71
CA ARG A 66 -6.58 22.25 -5.52
C ARG A 66 -5.37 22.09 -6.44
N LEU A 67 -5.34 21.06 -7.25
CA LEU A 67 -4.29 20.87 -8.24
C LEU A 67 -4.46 21.84 -9.41
N THR A 68 -3.43 22.01 -10.19
CA THR A 68 -3.45 22.80 -11.43
C THR A 68 -3.02 21.92 -12.60
N PRO A 69 -3.94 21.54 -13.49
CA PRO A 69 -5.39 21.79 -13.47
C PRO A 69 -6.13 21.01 -12.38
N PRO A 70 -7.30 21.49 -11.89
CA PRO A 70 -8.10 20.81 -10.89
C PRO A 70 -8.53 19.41 -11.34
N ARG A 71 -8.60 18.47 -10.38
CA ARG A 71 -9.06 17.09 -10.59
C ARG A 71 -10.17 16.76 -9.59
N GLN A 72 -10.82 15.59 -9.75
CA GLN A 72 -11.92 15.19 -8.87
C GLN A 72 -11.52 14.11 -7.88
N VAL A 73 -10.55 13.25 -8.23
CA VAL A 73 -10.24 12.06 -7.44
C VAL A 73 -8.78 11.62 -7.61
N TYR A 74 -8.22 11.04 -6.58
CA TYR A 74 -6.97 10.27 -6.69
C TYR A 74 -7.26 8.81 -6.95
N VAL A 75 -6.61 8.25 -7.96
CA VAL A 75 -6.67 6.83 -8.32
C VAL A 75 -5.36 6.16 -7.98
N LEU A 76 -5.45 5.01 -7.33
CA LEU A 76 -4.32 4.17 -6.98
C LEU A 76 -4.15 3.08 -8.03
N TRP A 77 -2.93 2.97 -8.51
CA TRP A 77 -2.53 2.01 -9.52
C TRP A 77 -1.49 1.04 -8.99
N MET A 78 -1.58 -0.19 -9.44
CA MET A 78 -0.61 -1.25 -9.17
C MET A 78 0.02 -1.69 -10.50
N ILE A 79 1.35 -1.67 -10.56
CA ILE A 79 2.09 -2.33 -11.63
C ILE A 79 2.30 -3.79 -11.21
N THR A 80 2.01 -4.70 -12.09
CA THR A 80 2.15 -6.15 -11.93
C THR A 80 3.42 -6.67 -12.64
N GLU A 81 3.73 -7.96 -12.55
CA GLU A 81 4.93 -8.55 -13.15
C GLU A 81 4.96 -8.46 -14.69
N ASP A 82 3.79 -8.39 -15.33
CA ASP A 82 3.61 -8.14 -16.76
C ASP A 82 3.80 -6.66 -17.16
N ASN A 83 4.23 -5.83 -16.21
CA ASN A 83 4.41 -4.38 -16.36
C ASN A 83 3.14 -3.61 -16.76
N MET A 84 1.97 -4.18 -16.52
CA MET A 84 0.69 -3.56 -16.83
C MET A 84 0.14 -2.81 -15.61
N PRO A 85 -0.30 -1.55 -15.79
CA PRO A 85 -0.97 -0.81 -14.73
C PRO A 85 -2.39 -1.33 -14.53
N LYS A 86 -2.77 -1.53 -13.27
CA LYS A 86 -4.13 -1.89 -12.86
C LYS A 86 -4.66 -0.86 -11.88
N ASN A 87 -5.83 -0.32 -12.16
CA ASN A 87 -6.57 0.51 -11.22
C ASN A 87 -7.03 -0.38 -10.06
N ILE A 88 -6.58 -0.07 -8.85
CA ILE A 88 -6.94 -0.82 -7.63
C ILE A 88 -7.85 -0.02 -6.70
N GLY A 89 -8.24 1.18 -7.10
CA GLY A 89 -9.27 1.95 -6.42
C GLY A 89 -8.95 3.43 -6.21
N LYS A 90 -9.91 4.13 -5.63
CA LYS A 90 -9.81 5.56 -5.32
C LYS A 90 -9.38 5.81 -3.88
N ILE A 91 -8.56 6.83 -3.69
CA ILE A 91 -8.14 7.30 -2.37
C ILE A 91 -9.04 8.46 -1.95
N LYS A 92 -9.55 8.39 -0.72
CA LYS A 92 -10.27 9.50 -0.09
C LYS A 92 -9.27 10.31 0.74
N VAL A 93 -9.20 11.61 0.47
CA VAL A 93 -8.48 12.57 1.31
C VAL A 93 -9.43 13.04 2.40
N ALA A 94 -9.04 12.88 3.67
CA ALA A 94 -9.84 13.32 4.80
C ALA A 94 -9.07 14.36 5.61
N THR A 95 -9.77 15.42 6.01
CA THR A 95 -9.32 16.34 7.05
C THR A 95 -9.74 15.80 8.40
N LYS A 96 -8.81 15.63 9.34
CA LYS A 96 -9.20 15.38 10.72
C LYS A 96 -9.75 16.66 11.33
N PHE A 97 -10.88 16.56 12.04
CA PHE A 97 -11.62 17.67 12.65
C PHE A 97 -10.78 18.63 13.53
N LEU A 98 -9.64 18.18 14.03
CA LEU A 98 -8.73 18.98 14.88
C LEU A 98 -7.32 19.16 14.29
N SER A 99 -7.10 18.84 13.03
CA SER A 99 -5.77 18.92 12.39
C SER A 99 -5.88 19.54 11.00
N SER A 100 -5.07 20.52 10.72
CA SER A 100 -4.89 21.09 9.37
C SER A 100 -4.20 20.12 8.39
N LYS A 101 -3.75 18.95 8.86
CA LYS A 101 -3.07 17.95 8.05
C LYS A 101 -4.08 17.09 7.28
N LEU A 102 -3.99 17.14 5.98
CA LEU A 102 -4.70 16.24 5.09
C LEU A 102 -4.09 14.85 5.16
N LYS A 103 -4.90 13.83 5.42
CA LYS A 103 -4.48 12.43 5.45
C LYS A 103 -5.27 11.62 4.43
N ALA A 104 -4.57 10.75 3.73
CA ALA A 104 -5.17 9.80 2.82
C ALA A 104 -4.77 8.39 3.21
N SER A 105 -5.74 7.47 3.22
CA SER A 105 -5.50 6.06 3.49
C SER A 105 -6.31 5.20 2.53
N PHE A 106 -5.73 4.05 2.19
CA PHE A 106 -6.37 3.06 1.34
C PHE A 106 -5.90 1.67 1.75
N GLU A 107 -6.79 0.70 1.70
CA GLU A 107 -6.49 -0.70 1.95
C GLU A 107 -7.22 -1.58 0.96
N THR A 108 -6.53 -2.56 0.39
CA THR A 108 -7.11 -3.55 -0.52
C THR A 108 -6.34 -4.86 -0.46
N VAL A 109 -6.94 -5.89 -1.04
CA VAL A 109 -6.34 -7.22 -1.17
C VAL A 109 -6.23 -7.57 -2.65
N SER A 110 -5.06 -8.05 -3.08
CA SER A 110 -4.79 -8.50 -4.44
C SER A 110 -4.30 -9.94 -4.44
N SER A 111 -4.77 -10.75 -5.37
CA SER A 111 -4.21 -12.08 -5.65
C SER A 111 -2.90 -12.01 -6.45
N ILE A 112 -2.62 -10.85 -7.07
CA ILE A 112 -1.44 -10.61 -7.90
C ILE A 112 -0.41 -9.83 -7.07
N LYS A 113 0.86 -10.20 -7.17
CA LYS A 113 1.96 -9.51 -6.51
C LYS A 113 2.12 -8.10 -7.07
N PRO A 114 2.10 -7.05 -6.23
CA PRO A 114 2.45 -5.71 -6.66
C PRO A 114 3.96 -5.61 -6.89
N MET A 115 4.36 -5.01 -8.00
CA MET A 115 5.76 -4.66 -8.28
C MET A 115 6.03 -3.20 -7.94
N ARG A 116 5.06 -2.33 -8.16
CA ARG A 116 5.14 -0.90 -7.87
C ARG A 116 3.72 -0.33 -7.67
N ILE A 117 3.61 0.67 -6.83
CA ILE A 117 2.36 1.41 -6.60
C ILE A 117 2.59 2.86 -7.01
N PHE A 118 1.62 3.45 -7.72
CA PHE A 118 1.64 4.86 -8.03
C PHE A 118 0.23 5.47 -7.97
N ILE A 119 0.15 6.79 -7.96
CA ILE A 119 -1.08 7.56 -7.78
C ILE A 119 -1.13 8.62 -8.85
N THR A 120 -2.30 8.76 -9.48
CA THR A 120 -2.65 9.85 -10.39
C THR A 120 -3.84 10.63 -9.87
N ALA A 121 -4.02 11.84 -10.38
CA ALA A 121 -5.21 12.66 -10.12
C ALA A 121 -6.09 12.67 -11.39
N GLU A 122 -7.28 12.14 -11.27
CA GLU A 122 -8.19 11.84 -12.37
C GLU A 122 -9.51 12.62 -12.24
N ASN A 123 -10.27 12.70 -13.32
CA ASN A 123 -11.63 13.22 -13.29
C ASN A 123 -12.68 12.15 -13.01
N ASP A 124 -12.32 10.87 -13.15
CA ASP A 124 -13.17 9.72 -12.88
C ASP A 124 -12.36 8.61 -12.20
N ALA A 125 -12.94 7.96 -11.19
CA ALA A 125 -12.32 6.86 -10.48
C ALA A 125 -12.32 5.53 -11.25
N SER A 126 -13.17 5.39 -12.28
CA SER A 126 -13.35 4.15 -13.06
C SER A 126 -12.42 4.06 -14.27
N VAL A 127 -11.50 5.00 -14.45
CA VAL A 127 -10.55 5.00 -15.57
C VAL A 127 -9.75 3.70 -15.62
N GLN A 128 -9.61 3.16 -16.83
CA GLN A 128 -8.86 1.92 -17.08
C GLN A 128 -7.40 2.20 -17.44
N TYR A 129 -7.11 3.39 -17.94
CA TYR A 129 -5.79 3.87 -18.32
C TYR A 129 -5.62 5.27 -17.76
N THR A 130 -4.40 5.65 -17.42
CA THR A 130 -4.09 7.01 -17.00
C THR A 130 -3.39 7.75 -18.11
N ASP A 131 -3.91 8.93 -18.45
CA ASP A 131 -3.30 9.90 -19.37
C ASP A 131 -2.67 11.07 -18.60
N TYR A 132 -2.77 11.04 -17.26
CA TYR A 132 -2.34 12.14 -16.41
C TYR A 132 -1.03 11.85 -15.69
N GLU A 133 -0.42 12.93 -15.24
CA GLU A 133 0.86 12.92 -14.57
C GLU A 133 0.79 12.17 -13.23
N VAL A 134 1.85 11.41 -12.94
CA VAL A 134 1.97 10.67 -11.69
C VAL A 134 2.24 11.62 -10.53
N ILE A 135 1.36 11.62 -9.55
CA ILE A 135 1.49 12.44 -8.33
C ILE A 135 2.51 11.86 -7.36
N LEU A 136 2.43 10.55 -7.10
CA LEU A 136 3.32 9.82 -6.20
C LEU A 136 3.61 8.44 -6.77
N THR A 137 4.83 7.95 -6.63
CA THR A 137 5.21 6.59 -7.02
C THR A 137 6.17 5.98 -6.01
N THR A 138 6.12 4.65 -5.85
CA THR A 138 7.13 3.91 -5.09
C THR A 138 8.26 3.43 -6.01
N ASN A 139 9.39 3.04 -5.41
CA ASN A 139 10.29 2.12 -6.06
C ASN A 139 9.64 0.72 -6.15
N ASN A 140 10.29 -0.22 -6.85
CA ASN A 140 9.82 -1.60 -6.89
C ASN A 140 9.91 -2.25 -5.50
N PHE A 141 8.96 -3.18 -5.25
CA PHE A 141 8.91 -4.02 -4.04
C PHE A 141 9.90 -5.18 -4.13
#